data_2793e1def2b3d18ac67036b3c4c5fb2f
#
_entry.id   2793e1def2b3d18ac67036b3c4c5fb2f
#
_cell.length_a   1.000
_cell.length_b   1.000
_cell.length_c   1.000
_cell.angle_alpha   90.00
_cell.angle_beta   90.00
_cell.angle_gamma   90.00
#
_symmetry.space_group_name_H-M   'P 1'
#
loop_
_entity.id
_entity.type
_entity.pdbx_description
1 polymer ?
#
loop_
_entity_poly.entity_id
_entity_poly.type
_entity_poly.pdbx_seq_one_letter_code
_entity_poly.pdbx_strand_id
1 'polypeptide(L)'
;MVRTLDSFIDEWRSPSPTVTAHTSGSTGKPKEIQLSKEAMRRSARATNSFFGIDRDSVLVCPLSVDYIAGKMMVVRALEAGAKLVMCSPVSYTHLRAHETVL
;
A
#
# COMPACT_ATOMS: atom_id res chain seq x y z
N MET A 1 9.40 0.88 14.07
CA MET A 1 9.16 -0.48 13.59
C MET A 1 8.72 -0.44 12.14
N VAL A 2 9.43 -1.15 11.29
CA VAL A 2 9.12 -1.19 9.85
C VAL A 2 7.98 -2.16 9.61
N ARG A 3 6.93 -1.70 8.95
CA ARG A 3 5.80 -2.56 8.62
C ARG A 3 6.10 -3.32 7.34
N THR A 4 5.89 -4.64 7.38
CA THR A 4 6.05 -5.48 6.20
C THR A 4 4.75 -5.51 5.39
N LEU A 5 4.87 -5.90 4.13
CA LEU A 5 3.69 -6.08 3.27
C LEU A 5 2.72 -7.09 3.87
N ASP A 6 3.24 -8.22 4.36
CA ASP A 6 2.39 -9.26 4.94
C ASP A 6 1.64 -8.77 6.17
N SER A 7 2.31 -8.00 7.03
CA SER A 7 1.66 -7.48 8.23
C SER A 7 0.58 -6.45 7.88
N PHE A 8 0.80 -5.66 6.84
CA PHE A 8 -0.22 -4.72 6.38
C PHE A 8 -1.42 -5.45 5.78
N ILE A 9 -1.18 -6.49 4.98
CA ILE A 9 -2.28 -7.28 4.41
C ILE A 9 -3.10 -7.94 5.51
N ASP A 10 -2.44 -8.46 6.55
CA ASP A 10 -3.14 -9.04 7.69
C ASP A 10 -4.02 -8.00 8.39
N GLU A 11 -3.50 -6.80 8.59
CA GLU A 11 -4.28 -5.70 9.19
C GLU A 11 -5.44 -5.31 8.28
N TRP A 12 -5.21 -5.27 6.96
CA TRP A 12 -6.27 -4.94 6.00
C TRP A 12 -7.40 -5.97 6.02
N ARG A 13 -7.07 -7.23 6.18
CA ARG A 13 -8.06 -8.32 6.22
C ARG A 13 -8.69 -8.53 7.59
N SER A 14 -8.18 -7.84 8.61
CA SER A 14 -8.75 -7.93 9.95
C SER A 14 -10.16 -7.32 9.99
N PRO A 15 -10.96 -7.64 11.02
CA PRO A 15 -12.32 -7.08 11.12
C PRO A 15 -12.36 -5.61 11.50
N SER A 16 -11.23 -5.01 11.84
CA SER A 16 -11.20 -3.58 12.18
C SER A 16 -11.62 -2.73 10.98
N PRO A 17 -12.41 -1.65 11.19
CA PRO A 17 -12.81 -0.75 10.10
C PRO A 17 -11.71 0.23 9.68
N THR A 18 -10.59 0.24 10.40
CA THR A 18 -9.49 1.17 10.14
C THR A 18 -8.16 0.45 10.08
N VAL A 19 -7.17 1.11 9.46
CA VAL A 19 -5.77 0.73 9.57
C VAL A 19 -5.00 1.86 10.20
N THR A 20 -3.94 1.51 10.92
CA THR A 20 -3.08 2.49 11.59
C THR A 20 -1.99 2.96 10.64
N ALA A 21 -1.82 4.25 10.54
CA ALA A 21 -0.74 4.86 9.77
C ALA A 21 0.01 5.86 10.65
N HIS A 22 1.25 6.11 10.27
CA HIS A 22 2.08 7.08 10.96
C HIS A 22 2.48 8.18 9.98
N THR A 23 2.38 9.42 10.43
CA THR A 23 2.82 10.57 9.64
C THR A 23 4.10 11.12 10.25
N SER A 24 4.99 11.61 9.40
CA SER A 24 6.15 12.38 9.87
C SER A 24 5.67 13.79 10.15
N GLY A 25 5.44 14.09 11.43
CA GLY A 25 5.02 15.43 11.82
C GLY A 25 6.13 16.46 11.66
N SER A 26 5.74 17.72 11.50
CA SER A 26 6.68 18.84 11.41
C SER A 26 7.51 19.00 12.69
N THR A 27 7.10 18.37 13.79
CA THR A 27 7.79 18.39 15.07
C THR A 27 8.79 17.25 15.24
N GLY A 28 8.96 16.42 14.22
CA GLY A 28 9.88 15.29 14.27
C GLY A 28 9.33 14.02 14.93
N LYS A 29 8.20 14.10 15.60
CA LYS A 29 7.57 12.91 16.20
C LYS A 29 6.52 12.33 15.27
N PRO A 30 6.60 11.03 14.93
CA PRO A 30 5.55 10.40 14.15
C PRO A 30 4.21 10.50 14.88
N LYS A 31 3.19 10.84 14.15
CA LYS A 31 1.83 10.91 14.68
C LYS A 31 1.05 9.72 14.16
N GLU A 32 0.44 8.98 15.07
CA GLU A 32 -0.40 7.85 14.71
C GLU A 32 -1.78 8.35 14.31
N ILE A 33 -2.26 7.87 13.17
CA ILE A 33 -3.61 8.19 12.69
C ILE A 33 -4.32 6.91 12.29
N GLN A 34 -5.65 6.95 12.32
CA GLN A 34 -6.48 5.84 11.87
C GLN A 34 -7.09 6.20 10.52
N LEU A 35 -6.88 5.34 9.54
CA LEU A 35 -7.41 5.53 8.19
C LEU A 35 -8.59 4.60 7.99
N SER A 36 -9.69 5.13 7.47
CA SER A 36 -10.88 4.33 7.17
C SER A 36 -10.60 3.40 5.99
N LYS A 37 -10.80 2.11 6.20
CA LYS A 37 -10.67 1.12 5.12
C LYS A 37 -11.67 1.39 4.00
N GLU A 38 -12.87 1.79 4.35
CA GLU A 38 -13.88 2.11 3.34
C GLU A 38 -13.46 3.28 2.46
N ALA A 39 -12.92 4.34 3.06
CA ALA A 39 -12.44 5.49 2.31
C ALA A 39 -11.27 5.09 1.40
N MET A 40 -10.37 4.25 1.91
CA MET A 40 -9.25 3.76 1.12
C MET A 40 -9.72 2.91 -0.06
N ARG A 41 -10.72 2.05 0.14
CA ARG A 41 -11.30 1.25 -0.96
C ARG A 41 -11.93 2.13 -2.02
N ARG A 42 -12.68 3.13 -1.61
CA ARG A 42 -13.31 4.06 -2.57
C ARG A 42 -12.27 4.80 -3.38
N SER A 43 -11.24 5.30 -2.73
CA SER A 43 -10.14 5.97 -3.40
C SER A 43 -9.43 5.05 -4.37
N ALA A 44 -9.16 3.81 -3.94
CA ALA A 44 -8.50 2.81 -4.78
C ALA A 44 -9.34 2.47 -6.01
N ARG A 45 -10.64 2.26 -5.83
CA ARG A 45 -11.53 1.95 -6.94
C ARG A 45 -11.63 3.09 -7.94
N ALA A 46 -11.69 4.33 -7.45
CA ALA A 46 -11.73 5.50 -8.30
C ALA A 46 -10.44 5.61 -9.14
N THR A 47 -9.29 5.43 -8.51
CA THR A 47 -8.01 5.43 -9.20
C THR A 47 -7.93 4.31 -10.23
N ASN A 48 -8.32 3.10 -9.85
CA ASN A 48 -8.28 1.95 -10.74
C ASN A 48 -9.17 2.16 -11.97
N SER A 49 -10.36 2.72 -11.75
CA SER A 49 -11.28 3.02 -12.83
C SER A 49 -10.71 4.08 -13.77
N PHE A 50 -10.12 5.14 -13.20
CA PHE A 50 -9.56 6.23 -13.98
C PHE A 50 -8.41 5.78 -14.88
N PHE A 51 -7.53 4.93 -14.37
CA PHE A 51 -6.35 4.46 -15.11
C PHE A 51 -6.55 3.12 -15.81
N GLY A 52 -7.74 2.53 -15.71
CA GLY A 52 -7.99 1.23 -16.34
C GLY A 52 -7.19 0.09 -15.70
N ILE A 53 -6.94 0.18 -14.40
CA ILE A 53 -6.20 -0.86 -13.68
C ILE A 53 -7.14 -2.02 -13.39
N ASP A 54 -6.72 -3.23 -13.78
CA ASP A 54 -7.50 -4.45 -13.60
C ASP A 54 -6.59 -5.60 -13.18
N ARG A 55 -7.13 -6.82 -13.17
CA ARG A 55 -6.38 -8.01 -12.74
C ARG A 55 -5.21 -8.36 -13.65
N ASP A 56 -5.17 -7.81 -14.87
CA ASP A 56 -4.06 -8.03 -15.79
C ASP A 56 -2.98 -6.98 -15.64
N SER A 57 -3.20 -5.98 -14.79
CA SER A 57 -2.26 -4.91 -14.55
C SER A 57 -1.14 -5.33 -13.62
N VAL A 58 0.01 -4.66 -13.77
CA VAL A 58 1.13 -4.81 -12.85
C VAL A 58 1.41 -3.44 -12.24
N LEU A 59 1.33 -3.37 -10.92
CA LEU A 59 1.61 -2.13 -10.18
C LEU A 59 2.99 -2.24 -9.55
N VAL A 60 3.81 -1.23 -9.77
CA VAL A 60 5.15 -1.18 -9.17
C VAL A 60 5.13 -0.14 -8.04
N CYS A 61 5.48 -0.58 -6.84
CA CYS A 61 5.48 0.28 -5.67
C CYS A 61 6.90 0.45 -5.14
N PRO A 62 7.52 1.63 -5.32
CA PRO A 62 8.84 1.89 -4.77
C PRO A 62 8.80 2.34 -3.31
N LEU A 63 7.61 2.51 -2.75
CA LEU A 63 7.42 3.04 -1.41
C LEU A 63 7.14 1.92 -0.42
N SER A 64 7.62 2.12 0.82
CA SER A 64 7.31 1.22 1.91
C SER A 64 5.83 1.34 2.31
N VAL A 65 5.28 0.23 2.82
CA VAL A 65 3.92 0.25 3.41
C VAL A 65 3.88 0.99 4.75
N ASP A 66 5.02 1.50 5.22
CA ASP A 66 5.02 2.44 6.36
C ASP A 66 4.39 3.77 5.97
N TYR A 67 4.42 4.12 4.69
CA TYR A 67 3.85 5.37 4.19
C TYR A 67 2.43 5.14 3.68
N ILE A 68 1.60 6.19 3.79
CA ILE A 68 0.23 6.14 3.29
C ILE A 68 0.21 5.83 1.79
N ALA A 69 1.10 6.44 1.04
CA ALA A 69 1.18 6.19 -0.40
C ALA A 69 1.49 4.73 -0.73
N GLY A 70 2.39 4.10 0.05
CA GLY A 70 2.67 2.67 -0.11
C GLY A 70 1.47 1.81 0.22
N LYS A 71 0.77 2.13 1.31
CA LYS A 71 -0.46 1.42 1.69
C LYS A 71 -1.51 1.52 0.59
N MET A 72 -1.68 2.70 0.00
CA MET A 72 -2.67 2.90 -1.06
C MET A 72 -2.35 2.10 -2.31
N MET A 73 -1.07 1.94 -2.65
CA MET A 73 -0.69 1.08 -3.78
C MET A 73 -1.10 -0.37 -3.54
N VAL A 74 -0.92 -0.86 -2.32
CA VAL A 74 -1.34 -2.22 -1.95
C VAL A 74 -2.86 -2.35 -2.06
N VAL A 75 -3.60 -1.37 -1.56
CA VAL A 75 -5.07 -1.40 -1.62
C VAL A 75 -5.57 -1.38 -3.06
N ARG A 76 -4.94 -0.57 -3.92
CA ARG A 76 -5.29 -0.55 -5.34
C ARG A 76 -5.09 -1.91 -5.99
N ALA A 77 -3.96 -2.56 -5.69
CA ALA A 77 -3.69 -3.89 -6.23
C ALA A 77 -4.70 -4.92 -5.70
N LEU A 78 -5.02 -4.87 -4.41
CA LEU A 78 -5.99 -5.79 -3.81
C LEU A 78 -7.39 -5.60 -4.43
N GLU A 79 -7.83 -4.36 -4.61
CA GLU A 79 -9.15 -4.08 -5.16
C GLU A 79 -9.26 -4.44 -6.64
N ALA A 80 -8.18 -4.33 -7.38
CA ALA A 80 -8.17 -4.68 -8.80
C ALA A 80 -7.84 -6.14 -9.06
N GLY A 81 -7.32 -6.86 -8.06
CA GLY A 81 -6.76 -8.18 -8.26
C GLY A 81 -5.49 -8.16 -9.11
N ALA A 82 -4.80 -7.02 -9.12
CA ALA A 82 -3.62 -6.82 -9.93
C ALA A 82 -2.37 -7.39 -9.26
N LYS A 83 -1.33 -7.59 -10.06
CA LYS A 83 -0.02 -7.99 -9.56
C LYS A 83 0.67 -6.78 -8.95
N LEU A 84 1.28 -6.97 -7.80
CA LEU A 84 2.01 -5.91 -7.11
C LEU A 84 3.49 -6.29 -7.04
N VAL A 85 4.34 -5.38 -7.50
CA VAL A 85 5.79 -5.54 -7.41
C VAL A 85 6.31 -4.48 -6.44
N MET A 86 6.89 -4.94 -5.33
CA MET A 86 7.49 -4.05 -4.34
C MET A 86 8.96 -3.86 -4.67
N CYS A 87 9.37 -2.60 -4.82
CA CYS A 87 10.76 -2.25 -5.08
C CYS A 87 11.34 -1.53 -3.87
N SER A 88 12.53 -1.94 -3.45
CA SER A 88 13.25 -1.22 -2.42
C SER A 88 14.15 -0.17 -3.07
N PRO A 89 14.11 1.08 -2.62
CA PRO A 89 15.04 2.10 -3.13
C PRO A 89 16.52 1.73 -2.90
N VAL A 90 16.78 0.95 -1.87
CA VAL A 90 18.15 0.52 -1.53
C VAL A 90 18.67 -0.50 -2.54
N SER A 91 17.78 -1.15 -3.27
CA SER A 91 18.13 -2.20 -4.24
C SER A 91 18.26 -1.69 -5.66
N TYR A 92 18.36 -0.38 -5.85
CA TYR A 92 18.40 0.22 -7.17
C TYR A 92 19.51 -0.35 -8.07
N THR A 93 20.69 -0.56 -7.48
CA THR A 93 21.83 -1.08 -8.23
C THR A 93 21.66 -2.55 -8.64
N HIS A 94 20.78 -3.27 -7.98
CA HIS A 94 20.54 -4.68 -8.23
C HIS A 94 19.18 -4.97 -8.82
N LEU A 95 18.32 -3.98 -8.91
CA LEU A 95 16.97 -4.09 -9.49
C LEU A 95 16.17 -5.26 -8.92
N ARG A 96 16.32 -5.52 -7.64
CA ARG A 96 15.57 -6.58 -6.99
C ARG A 96 14.20 -6.08 -6.59
N ALA A 97 13.19 -6.74 -7.11
CA ALA A 97 11.82 -6.49 -6.75
C ALA A 97 11.25 -7.75 -6.10
N HIS A 98 10.45 -7.55 -5.06
CA HIS A 98 9.65 -8.64 -4.49
C HIS A 98 8.31 -8.65 -5.21
N GLU A 99 8.09 -9.71 -5.96
CA GLU A 99 6.86 -9.88 -6.70
C GLU A 99 5.84 -10.58 -5.80
N THR A 100 4.69 -9.96 -5.64
CA THR A 100 3.60 -10.49 -4.84
C THR A 100 2.32 -10.49 -5.65
N VAL A 101 1.69 -11.65 -5.77
CA VAL A 101 0.38 -11.79 -6.38
C VAL A 101 -0.66 -11.71 -5.26
N LEU A 102 -1.54 -10.75 -5.34
CA LEU A 102 -2.56 -10.50 -4.33
C LEU A 102 -3.92 -11.05 -4.75
#